data_6fc390c6f1cf273ceca91bd7fd8fcdd1
#
_entry.id   6fc390c6f1cf273ceca91bd7fd8fcdd1
#
_cell.length_a   1.000
_cell.length_b   1.000
_cell.length_c   1.000
_cell.angle_alpha   90.00
_cell.angle_beta   90.00
_cell.angle_gamma   90.00
#
_symmetry.space_group_name_H-M   'P 1'
#
loop_
_entity.id
_entity.type
_entity.pdbx_description
1 polymer ?
#
loop_
_entity_poly.entity_id
_entity_poly.type
_entity_poly.pdbx_seq_one_letter_code
_entity_poly.pdbx_strand_id
1 'polypeptide(L)'
;PPRNMDDMSLSELPVPYLENRPDVALIDVGRQLFVDDFLIEENWLEKRFHQAVLDETPVLAPETPMEWNKGVAPVAAPFTDGCWYDPADGVYRLYYHAGWFDGTALAVSADGRHFTRKMLDNQVGTNRIFVPKPGWQRDGSCVWLDQETEHPEERYKMFHYFRTPEGDVAQVAVSADGMHFGDPVTTGLCGDNTSFFYNPFRKKW
;
A
#
# COMPACT_ATOMS: atom_id res chain seq x y z
N PRO A 1 9.88 -12.92 -19.98
CA PRO A 1 9.49 -12.08 -21.11
C PRO A 1 8.05 -11.60 -20.90
N PRO A 2 7.71 -10.37 -21.29
CA PRO A 2 6.35 -9.91 -21.23
C PRO A 2 5.46 -10.84 -22.06
N ARG A 3 4.34 -11.28 -21.48
CA ARG A 3 3.37 -12.07 -22.26
C ARG A 3 2.70 -11.15 -23.26
N ASN A 4 2.62 -11.58 -24.51
CA ASN A 4 1.82 -10.89 -25.50
C ASN A 4 0.35 -11.00 -25.10
N MET A 5 -0.37 -9.89 -25.06
CA MET A 5 -1.81 -9.87 -24.73
C MET A 5 -2.63 -10.72 -25.72
N ASP A 6 -2.16 -10.87 -26.97
CA ASP A 6 -2.80 -11.69 -27.99
C ASP A 6 -2.72 -13.20 -27.69
N ASP A 7 -1.79 -13.60 -26.81
CA ASP A 7 -1.61 -15.00 -26.38
C ASP A 7 -2.41 -15.33 -25.11
N MET A 8 -3.18 -14.40 -24.57
CA MET A 8 -3.98 -14.61 -23.36
C MET A 8 -5.25 -15.38 -23.70
N SER A 9 -5.29 -16.65 -23.31
CA SER A 9 -6.51 -17.45 -23.28
C SER A 9 -7.44 -16.93 -22.19
N LEU A 10 -8.74 -16.87 -22.46
CA LEU A 10 -9.78 -16.63 -21.44
C LEU A 10 -10.13 -17.90 -20.65
N SER A 11 -9.45 -19.03 -20.91
CA SER A 11 -9.62 -20.25 -20.13
C SER A 11 -9.00 -20.08 -18.74
N GLU A 12 -9.60 -20.73 -17.77
CA GLU A 12 -9.07 -20.81 -16.40
C GLU A 12 -7.67 -21.41 -16.44
N LEU A 13 -6.73 -20.76 -15.72
CA LEU A 13 -5.40 -21.30 -15.55
C LEU A 13 -5.41 -22.34 -14.43
N PRO A 14 -4.64 -23.44 -14.57
CA PRO A 14 -4.52 -24.40 -13.49
C PRO A 14 -3.90 -23.74 -12.26
N VAL A 15 -4.38 -24.12 -11.08
CA VAL A 15 -3.89 -23.63 -9.81
C VAL A 15 -3.10 -24.77 -9.13
N PRO A 16 -1.75 -24.82 -9.31
CA PRO A 16 -0.95 -25.98 -8.95
C PRO A 16 -1.04 -26.43 -7.48
N TYR A 17 -1.26 -25.50 -6.55
CA TYR A 17 -1.39 -25.86 -5.13
C TYR A 17 -2.74 -26.53 -4.79
N LEU A 18 -3.79 -26.34 -5.62
CA LEU A 18 -5.05 -27.06 -5.49
C LEU A 18 -4.96 -28.48 -6.04
N GLU A 19 -4.13 -28.71 -7.04
CA GLU A 19 -3.91 -30.03 -7.65
C GLU A 19 -3.04 -30.94 -6.77
N ASN A 20 -2.07 -30.36 -6.06
CA ASN A 20 -1.12 -31.09 -5.20
C ASN A 20 -1.35 -30.78 -3.72
N ARG A 21 -2.56 -30.96 -3.27
CA ARG A 21 -2.94 -30.69 -1.88
C ARG A 21 -2.22 -31.67 -0.93
N PRO A 22 -1.50 -31.17 0.09
CA PRO A 22 -0.88 -32.02 1.09
C PRO A 22 -1.96 -32.65 2.00
N ASP A 23 -1.69 -33.83 2.58
CA ASP A 23 -2.57 -34.48 3.55
C ASP A 23 -2.79 -33.58 4.79
N VAL A 24 -1.78 -32.81 5.16
CA VAL A 24 -1.84 -31.84 6.26
C VAL A 24 -1.29 -30.51 5.78
N ALA A 25 -2.13 -29.47 5.75
CA ALA A 25 -1.72 -28.11 5.45
C ALA A 25 -1.14 -27.44 6.71
N LEU A 26 0.08 -26.93 6.63
CA LEU A 26 0.69 -26.13 7.70
C LEU A 26 0.09 -24.72 7.69
N ILE A 27 -0.47 -24.30 8.82
CA ILE A 27 -1.13 -23.00 9.01
C ILE A 27 -0.51 -22.18 10.16
N ASP A 28 0.72 -22.46 10.48
CA ASP A 28 1.49 -21.87 11.60
C ASP A 28 2.17 -20.54 11.25
N VAL A 29 2.17 -20.16 9.99
CA VAL A 29 2.80 -18.91 9.49
C VAL A 29 1.82 -18.12 8.63
N GLY A 30 1.77 -16.81 8.88
CA GLY A 30 0.97 -15.86 8.09
C GLY A 30 -0.53 -15.95 8.40
N ARG A 31 -1.30 -15.16 7.66
CA ARG A 31 -2.77 -15.14 7.76
C ARG A 31 -3.38 -16.12 6.76
N GLN A 32 -4.25 -16.98 7.23
CA GLN A 32 -4.97 -17.93 6.40
C GLN A 32 -6.36 -17.38 6.06
N LEU A 33 -6.70 -17.34 4.78
CA LEU A 33 -8.00 -16.86 4.30
C LEU A 33 -8.71 -17.97 3.52
N PHE A 34 -10.01 -18.12 3.71
CA PHE A 34 -10.84 -19.06 2.96
C PHE A 34 -11.26 -18.45 1.61
N VAL A 35 -10.28 -18.11 0.77
CA VAL A 35 -10.53 -17.58 -0.59
C VAL A 35 -10.97 -18.68 -1.56
N ASP A 36 -10.58 -19.91 -1.27
CA ASP A 36 -10.94 -21.13 -1.96
C ASP A 36 -11.11 -22.29 -0.96
N ASP A 37 -11.26 -23.49 -1.44
CA ASP A 37 -11.51 -24.68 -0.62
C ASP A 37 -10.24 -25.46 -0.24
N PHE A 38 -9.04 -24.88 -0.46
CA PHE A 38 -7.77 -25.58 -0.16
C PHE A 38 -7.63 -26.02 1.29
N LEU A 39 -8.04 -25.18 2.25
CA LEU A 39 -7.99 -25.46 3.69
C LEU A 39 -9.23 -26.17 4.23
N ILE A 40 -10.17 -26.54 3.38
CA ILE A 40 -11.46 -27.14 3.78
C ILE A 40 -11.46 -28.59 3.36
N GLU A 41 -11.51 -29.52 4.33
CA GLU A 41 -11.66 -30.95 4.08
C GLU A 41 -13.13 -31.32 3.91
N GLU A 42 -13.98 -30.87 4.84
CA GLU A 42 -15.42 -31.11 4.81
C GLU A 42 -16.17 -29.84 5.17
N ASN A 43 -17.31 -29.60 4.54
CA ASN A 43 -18.11 -28.42 4.78
C ASN A 43 -19.60 -28.72 4.72
N TRP A 44 -20.33 -28.42 5.80
CA TRP A 44 -21.81 -28.46 5.88
C TRP A 44 -22.41 -27.07 6.01
N LEU A 45 -21.60 -25.98 5.84
CA LEU A 45 -22.06 -24.60 5.94
C LEU A 45 -22.28 -24.02 4.54
N GLU A 46 -23.26 -23.15 4.44
CA GLU A 46 -23.48 -22.38 3.21
C GLU A 46 -22.50 -21.18 3.16
N LYS A 47 -21.73 -21.08 2.09
CA LYS A 47 -20.85 -19.92 1.86
C LYS A 47 -21.71 -18.71 1.47
N ARG A 48 -21.59 -17.63 2.24
CA ARG A 48 -22.27 -16.36 1.96
C ARG A 48 -21.27 -15.25 1.70
N PHE A 49 -21.48 -14.53 0.61
CA PHE A 49 -20.70 -13.35 0.27
C PHE A 49 -21.47 -12.11 0.70
N HIS A 50 -20.83 -11.27 1.52
CA HIS A 50 -21.39 -10.00 1.95
C HIS A 50 -20.88 -8.90 1.04
N GLN A 51 -21.80 -8.14 0.45
CA GLN A 51 -21.43 -6.96 -0.32
C GLN A 51 -20.98 -5.86 0.63
N ALA A 52 -19.95 -5.12 0.22
CA ALA A 52 -19.55 -3.92 0.93
C ALA A 52 -20.64 -2.85 0.79
N VAL A 53 -20.91 -2.14 1.88
CA VAL A 53 -21.77 -0.95 1.86
C VAL A 53 -20.87 0.26 1.69
N LEU A 54 -21.02 0.97 0.59
CA LEU A 54 -20.30 2.21 0.33
C LEU A 54 -20.84 3.32 1.24
N ASP A 55 -19.94 4.02 1.93
CA ASP A 55 -20.31 5.21 2.68
C ASP A 55 -20.62 6.35 1.69
N GLU A 56 -21.66 7.12 1.94
CA GLU A 56 -22.09 8.22 1.06
C GLU A 56 -21.08 9.38 1.05
N THR A 57 -20.32 9.52 2.13
CA THR A 57 -19.34 10.60 2.30
C THR A 57 -17.94 10.03 2.24
N PRO A 58 -17.05 10.57 1.37
CA PRO A 58 -15.66 10.17 1.36
C PRO A 58 -14.98 10.52 2.70
N VAL A 59 -14.14 9.63 3.22
CA VAL A 59 -13.39 9.86 4.47
C VAL A 59 -12.34 10.95 4.33
N LEU A 60 -11.92 11.25 3.10
CA LEU A 60 -10.98 12.31 2.76
C LEU A 60 -11.32 12.85 1.37
N ALA A 61 -11.42 14.15 1.23
CA ALA A 61 -11.61 14.84 -0.03
C ALA A 61 -10.52 15.90 -0.23
N PRO A 62 -10.17 16.31 -1.47
CA PRO A 62 -9.19 17.36 -1.69
C PRO A 62 -9.62 18.69 -1.04
N GLU A 63 -8.79 19.23 -0.15
CA GLU A 63 -9.05 20.47 0.59
C GLU A 63 -7.86 21.44 0.56
N THR A 64 -6.64 20.91 0.43
CA THR A 64 -5.42 21.71 0.47
C THR A 64 -4.98 22.15 -0.95
N PRO A 65 -4.21 23.25 -1.09
CA PRO A 65 -3.71 23.69 -2.39
C PRO A 65 -2.90 22.62 -3.14
N MET A 66 -2.16 21.77 -2.41
CA MET A 66 -1.39 20.67 -3.01
C MET A 66 -2.31 19.57 -3.54
N GLU A 67 -3.34 19.21 -2.81
CA GLU A 67 -4.33 18.21 -3.22
C GLU A 67 -5.16 18.68 -4.41
N TRP A 68 -5.46 19.98 -4.47
CA TRP A 68 -6.12 20.60 -5.60
C TRP A 68 -5.23 20.63 -6.85
N ASN A 69 -3.90 20.52 -6.70
CA ASN A 69 -2.95 20.49 -7.81
C ASN A 69 -3.25 21.54 -8.89
N LYS A 70 -3.47 22.78 -8.48
CA LYS A 70 -3.89 23.90 -9.33
C LYS A 70 -5.17 23.63 -10.15
N GLY A 71 -6.00 22.69 -9.71
CA GLY A 71 -7.24 22.30 -10.37
C GLY A 71 -7.06 21.38 -11.59
N VAL A 72 -5.85 20.94 -11.89
CA VAL A 72 -5.59 20.06 -13.04
C VAL A 72 -6.09 18.64 -12.78
N ALA A 73 -5.77 18.09 -11.62
CA ALA A 73 -6.23 16.78 -11.19
C ALA A 73 -6.24 16.73 -9.66
N PRO A 74 -7.32 17.19 -9.00
CA PRO A 74 -7.45 17.14 -7.57
C PRO A 74 -7.46 15.69 -7.07
N VAL A 75 -6.57 15.36 -6.13
CA VAL A 75 -6.47 14.02 -5.54
C VAL A 75 -6.15 14.12 -4.05
N ALA A 76 -6.93 13.40 -3.26
CA ALA A 76 -6.64 13.00 -1.88
C ALA A 76 -7.13 11.56 -1.73
N ALA A 77 -6.33 10.59 -2.17
CA ALA A 77 -6.74 9.19 -2.23
C ALA A 77 -5.59 8.26 -1.85
N PRO A 78 -5.85 7.18 -1.11
CA PRO A 78 -4.80 6.23 -0.70
C PRO A 78 -4.13 5.54 -1.89
N PHE A 79 -4.80 5.40 -3.02
CA PHE A 79 -4.30 4.64 -4.17
C PHE A 79 -3.75 3.27 -3.70
N THR A 80 -2.42 3.10 -3.63
CA THR A 80 -1.76 1.92 -3.05
C THR A 80 -0.99 2.22 -1.77
N ASP A 81 -1.07 3.45 -1.24
CA ASP A 81 -0.20 3.95 -0.17
C ASP A 81 -0.40 3.26 1.18
N GLY A 82 -1.62 2.93 1.53
CA GLY A 82 -1.93 2.12 2.71
C GLY A 82 -2.57 2.87 3.88
N CYS A 83 -3.29 2.10 4.68
CA CYS A 83 -3.89 2.56 5.93
C CYS A 83 -3.57 1.56 7.05
N TRP A 84 -2.96 2.02 8.13
CA TRP A 84 -2.48 1.18 9.22
C TRP A 84 -2.98 1.68 10.57
N TYR A 85 -3.45 0.76 11.40
CA TYR A 85 -3.59 1.01 12.82
C TYR A 85 -2.22 0.84 13.48
N ASP A 86 -1.74 1.90 14.12
CA ASP A 86 -0.50 1.87 14.88
C ASP A 86 -0.81 1.71 16.37
N PRO A 87 -0.55 0.54 16.98
CA PRO A 87 -0.84 0.30 18.37
C PRO A 87 0.05 1.10 19.34
N ALA A 88 1.17 1.66 18.88
CA ALA A 88 2.07 2.43 19.74
C ALA A 88 1.48 3.77 20.16
N ASP A 89 0.70 4.41 19.30
CA ASP A 89 0.02 5.68 19.58
C ASP A 89 -1.51 5.57 19.47
N GLY A 90 -2.04 4.38 19.16
CA GLY A 90 -3.46 4.09 19.18
C GLY A 90 -4.25 4.77 18.06
N VAL A 91 -3.63 5.08 16.93
CA VAL A 91 -4.26 5.78 15.81
C VAL A 91 -4.17 5.02 14.50
N TYR A 92 -5.12 5.29 13.62
CA TYR A 92 -5.04 4.93 12.21
C TYR A 92 -4.23 5.99 11.47
N ARG A 93 -3.33 5.55 10.62
CA ARG A 93 -2.49 6.38 9.74
C ARG A 93 -2.84 6.06 8.30
N LEU A 94 -3.43 7.02 7.60
CA LEU A 94 -3.75 6.93 6.19
C LEU A 94 -2.69 7.68 5.40
N TYR A 95 -1.89 6.94 4.66
CA TYR A 95 -0.97 7.48 3.66
C TYR A 95 -1.73 7.63 2.35
N TYR A 96 -1.54 8.75 1.68
CA TYR A 96 -2.32 9.02 0.49
C TYR A 96 -1.60 9.90 -0.52
N HIS A 97 -2.02 9.78 -1.76
CA HIS A 97 -1.59 10.59 -2.87
C HIS A 97 -2.22 11.98 -2.76
N ALA A 98 -1.41 12.99 -2.55
CA ALA A 98 -1.84 14.37 -2.37
C ALA A 98 -1.48 15.22 -3.59
N GLY A 99 -2.43 15.34 -4.53
CA GLY A 99 -2.21 15.87 -5.86
C GLY A 99 -1.67 14.84 -6.85
N TRP A 100 -2.20 14.79 -8.06
CA TRP A 100 -1.85 13.79 -9.06
C TRP A 100 -0.37 13.86 -9.45
N PHE A 101 0.32 12.73 -9.38
CA PHE A 101 1.76 12.61 -9.61
C PHE A 101 2.66 13.48 -8.72
N ASP A 102 2.14 13.99 -7.61
CA ASP A 102 2.87 14.85 -6.68
C ASP A 102 3.31 14.07 -5.42
N GLY A 103 3.00 14.53 -4.23
CA GLY A 103 3.57 13.98 -3.01
C GLY A 103 2.75 12.89 -2.33
N THR A 104 3.35 12.31 -1.32
CA THR A 104 2.68 11.46 -0.35
C THR A 104 2.42 12.25 0.92
N ALA A 105 1.19 12.19 1.42
CA ALA A 105 0.78 12.89 2.63
C ALA A 105 0.20 11.91 3.66
N LEU A 106 0.04 12.39 4.90
CA LEU A 106 -0.45 11.63 6.04
C LEU A 106 -1.70 12.29 6.62
N ALA A 107 -2.74 11.49 6.81
CA ALA A 107 -3.87 11.82 7.67
C ALA A 107 -3.98 10.79 8.80
N VAL A 108 -4.51 11.20 9.95
CA VAL A 108 -4.65 10.35 11.12
C VAL A 108 -6.09 10.33 11.62
N SER A 109 -6.48 9.21 12.22
CA SER A 109 -7.82 9.02 12.78
C SER A 109 -7.76 8.15 14.03
N ALA A 110 -8.63 8.44 15.01
CA ALA A 110 -8.81 7.60 16.18
C ALA A 110 -9.76 6.41 15.92
N ASP A 111 -10.62 6.51 14.91
CA ASP A 111 -11.71 5.56 14.66
C ASP A 111 -11.69 4.90 13.27
N GLY A 112 -10.72 5.30 12.41
CA GLY A 112 -10.60 4.81 11.04
C GLY A 112 -11.64 5.39 10.05
N ARG A 113 -12.44 6.37 10.48
CA ARG A 113 -13.46 7.03 9.67
C ARG A 113 -13.26 8.55 9.55
N HIS A 114 -12.96 9.21 10.66
CA HIS A 114 -12.79 10.65 10.72
C HIS A 114 -11.30 10.98 10.69
N PHE A 115 -10.80 11.24 9.48
CA PHE A 115 -9.38 11.53 9.26
C PHE A 115 -9.11 13.02 9.31
N THR A 116 -8.03 13.40 9.99
CA THR A 116 -7.49 14.75 10.03
C THR A 116 -6.09 14.81 9.46
N ARG A 117 -5.78 15.87 8.72
CA ARG A 117 -4.43 16.10 8.17
C ARG A 117 -3.48 16.50 9.28
N LYS A 118 -2.49 15.67 9.55
CA LYS A 118 -1.49 15.94 10.57
C LYS A 118 -0.43 16.86 10.00
N MET A 119 -0.40 18.11 10.45
CA MET A 119 0.66 19.04 10.06
C MET A 119 2.03 18.53 10.55
N LEU A 120 3.00 18.55 9.67
CA LEU A 120 4.35 18.03 9.89
C LEU A 120 5.39 19.14 9.69
N ASP A 121 6.59 18.91 10.16
CA ASP A 121 7.74 19.78 10.01
C ASP A 121 8.58 19.50 8.75
N ASN A 122 8.38 18.35 8.10
CA ASN A 122 9.01 17.97 6.82
C ASN A 122 8.83 19.05 5.73
N GLN A 123 7.64 19.63 5.69
CA GLN A 123 7.33 20.78 4.85
C GLN A 123 6.34 21.68 5.61
N VAL A 124 6.81 22.83 6.08
CA VAL A 124 6.06 23.74 6.94
C VAL A 124 4.66 24.05 6.40
N GLY A 125 3.66 23.89 7.24
CA GLY A 125 2.25 24.14 6.91
C GLY A 125 1.59 23.07 6.03
N THR A 126 2.19 21.91 5.91
CA THR A 126 1.63 20.77 5.17
C THR A 126 1.66 19.49 5.99
N ASN A 127 0.94 18.48 5.51
CA ASN A 127 0.96 17.11 6.04
C ASN A 127 1.71 16.15 5.09
N ARG A 128 2.58 16.67 4.21
CA ARG A 128 3.41 15.86 3.32
C ARG A 128 4.53 15.17 4.07
N ILE A 129 4.67 13.87 3.84
CA ILE A 129 5.82 13.10 4.30
C ILE A 129 6.88 12.98 3.22
N PHE A 130 6.50 13.18 1.97
CA PHE A 130 7.38 13.04 0.83
C PHE A 130 6.97 13.97 -0.32
N VAL A 131 7.97 14.53 -1.00
CA VAL A 131 7.82 15.31 -2.24
C VAL A 131 8.84 14.78 -3.26
N PRO A 132 8.41 14.44 -4.48
CA PRO A 132 9.34 13.98 -5.51
C PRO A 132 10.33 15.06 -5.91
N LYS A 133 11.49 14.66 -6.42
CA LYS A 133 12.48 15.58 -6.98
C LYS A 133 11.87 16.31 -8.20
N PRO A 134 12.35 17.54 -8.51
CA PRO A 134 11.91 18.24 -9.72
C PRO A 134 12.07 17.38 -10.98
N GLY A 135 11.04 17.30 -11.79
CA GLY A 135 11.00 16.47 -13.00
C GLY A 135 10.64 15.00 -12.77
N TRP A 136 10.56 14.55 -11.52
CA TRP A 136 10.09 13.21 -11.19
C TRP A 136 8.59 13.24 -10.89
N GLN A 137 7.89 12.22 -11.32
CA GLN A 137 6.47 12.02 -11.06
C GLN A 137 6.29 10.80 -10.15
N ARG A 138 5.77 11.03 -8.95
CA ARG A 138 5.40 9.95 -8.05
C ARG A 138 4.15 9.26 -8.58
N ASP A 139 4.23 7.96 -8.85
CA ASP A 139 3.10 7.14 -9.25
C ASP A 139 2.69 6.20 -8.11
N GLY A 140 2.90 4.90 -8.23
CA GLY A 140 2.63 3.95 -7.16
C GLY A 140 3.48 4.22 -5.92
N SER A 141 2.88 4.02 -4.76
CA SER A 141 3.57 4.09 -3.47
C SER A 141 2.93 3.11 -2.51
N CYS A 142 3.68 2.66 -1.54
CA CYS A 142 3.17 1.84 -0.46
C CYS A 142 3.96 2.15 0.80
N VAL A 143 3.25 2.47 1.88
CA VAL A 143 3.84 2.55 3.21
C VAL A 143 3.38 1.36 4.01
N TRP A 144 4.31 0.60 4.55
CA TRP A 144 4.05 -0.57 5.37
C TRP A 144 4.46 -0.33 6.81
N LEU A 145 3.57 -0.62 7.75
CA LEU A 145 3.90 -0.70 9.17
C LEU A 145 4.32 -2.13 9.50
N ASP A 146 5.62 -2.32 9.72
CA ASP A 146 6.21 -3.59 10.12
C ASP A 146 6.20 -3.70 11.66
N GLN A 147 5.20 -4.38 12.19
CA GLN A 147 5.04 -4.57 13.63
C GLN A 147 5.92 -5.71 14.19
N GLU A 148 6.54 -6.50 13.31
CA GLU A 148 7.36 -7.66 13.66
C GLU A 148 8.86 -7.39 13.53
N THR A 149 9.24 -6.18 13.11
CA THR A 149 10.66 -5.84 12.93
C THR A 149 11.40 -5.83 14.27
N GLU A 150 12.62 -6.38 14.27
CA GLU A 150 13.57 -6.26 15.38
C GLU A 150 14.32 -4.92 15.37
N HIS A 151 14.11 -4.11 14.32
CA HIS A 151 14.76 -2.81 14.07
C HIS A 151 13.74 -1.67 14.23
N PRO A 152 13.59 -1.04 15.41
CA PRO A 152 12.62 0.04 15.63
C PRO A 152 12.76 1.23 14.66
N GLU A 153 14.00 1.50 14.20
CA GLU A 153 14.32 2.55 13.24
C GLU A 153 13.77 2.25 11.84
N GLU A 154 13.42 1.00 11.53
CA GLU A 154 12.86 0.54 10.28
C GLU A 154 11.38 0.15 10.39
N ARG A 155 10.71 0.58 11.43
CA ARG A 155 9.34 0.19 11.73
C ARG A 155 8.35 0.52 10.60
N TYR A 156 8.57 1.60 9.89
CA TYR A 156 7.85 1.93 8.67
C TYR A 156 8.76 1.80 7.46
N LYS A 157 8.24 1.17 6.42
CA LYS A 157 8.93 1.00 5.14
C LYS A 157 8.09 1.65 4.05
N MET A 158 8.68 2.59 3.32
CA MET A 158 8.02 3.31 2.24
C MET A 158 8.65 2.93 0.92
N PHE A 159 7.84 2.44 0.02
CA PHE A 159 8.20 2.16 -1.36
C PHE A 159 7.58 3.22 -2.26
N HIS A 160 8.37 3.76 -3.18
CA HIS A 160 7.90 4.66 -4.23
C HIS A 160 8.33 4.17 -5.60
N TYR A 161 7.39 4.24 -6.53
CA TYR A 161 7.64 4.17 -7.95
C TYR A 161 7.59 5.57 -8.55
N PHE A 162 8.60 5.91 -9.33
CA PHE A 162 8.72 7.18 -10.02
C PHE A 162 8.85 6.99 -11.51
N ARG A 163 8.15 7.85 -12.26
CA ARG A 163 8.45 8.12 -13.65
C ARG A 163 9.45 9.27 -13.70
N THR A 164 10.60 9.02 -14.30
CA THR A 164 11.67 10.02 -14.43
C THR A 164 12.04 10.24 -15.90
N PRO A 165 12.73 11.32 -16.24
CA PRO A 165 13.20 11.53 -17.61
C PRO A 165 14.10 10.43 -18.13
N GLU A 166 14.83 9.74 -17.26
CA GLU A 166 15.77 8.65 -17.57
C GLU A 166 15.10 7.26 -17.55
N GLY A 167 13.82 7.18 -17.19
CA GLY A 167 13.07 5.93 -17.11
C GLY A 167 12.47 5.70 -15.72
N ASP A 168 11.84 4.55 -15.55
CA ASP A 168 11.11 4.21 -14.34
C ASP A 168 12.07 3.71 -13.26
N VAL A 169 11.88 4.17 -12.03
CA VAL A 169 12.73 3.83 -10.89
C VAL A 169 11.92 3.57 -9.64
N ALA A 170 12.34 2.58 -8.85
CA ALA A 170 11.80 2.32 -7.53
C ALA A 170 12.79 2.65 -6.43
N GLN A 171 12.28 3.19 -5.34
CA GLN A 171 13.06 3.50 -4.15
C GLN A 171 12.35 3.00 -2.90
N VAL A 172 13.15 2.60 -1.90
CA VAL A 172 12.68 2.25 -0.56
C VAL A 172 13.36 3.15 0.46
N ALA A 173 12.59 3.68 1.39
CA ALA A 173 13.06 4.41 2.55
C ALA A 173 12.45 3.82 3.82
N VAL A 174 13.11 3.98 4.95
CA VAL A 174 12.64 3.49 6.25
C VAL A 174 12.47 4.63 7.24
N SER A 175 11.63 4.40 8.25
CA SER A 175 11.32 5.38 9.29
C SER A 175 10.94 4.69 10.59
N ALA A 176 11.31 5.29 11.72
CA ALA A 176 10.88 4.86 13.04
C ALA A 176 9.44 5.31 13.37
N ASP A 177 9.01 6.44 12.85
CA ASP A 177 7.77 7.13 13.24
C ASP A 177 6.71 7.21 12.13
N GLY A 178 7.06 6.78 10.90
CA GLY A 178 6.17 6.84 9.74
C GLY A 178 5.93 8.25 9.20
N MET A 179 6.69 9.23 9.65
CA MET A 179 6.61 10.63 9.25
C MET A 179 7.92 11.14 8.66
N HIS A 180 9.03 10.80 9.31
CA HIS A 180 10.38 11.18 8.90
C HIS A 180 11.09 9.96 8.33
N PHE A 181 11.21 9.92 7.02
CA PHE A 181 11.89 8.84 6.32
C PHE A 181 13.34 9.22 6.03
N GLY A 182 14.23 8.26 6.20
CA GLY A 182 15.64 8.41 5.86
C GLY A 182 15.91 8.50 4.35
N ASP A 183 17.17 8.58 3.97
CA ASP A 183 17.58 8.63 2.57
C ASP A 183 17.14 7.38 1.82
N PRO A 184 16.50 7.51 0.67
CA PRO A 184 15.98 6.38 -0.07
C PRO A 184 17.10 5.61 -0.78
N VAL A 185 16.92 4.29 -0.83
CA VAL A 185 17.75 3.36 -1.60
C VAL A 185 17.01 2.95 -2.87
N THR A 186 17.67 3.09 -4.01
CA THR A 186 17.12 2.61 -5.29
C THR A 186 17.19 1.09 -5.36
N THR A 187 16.06 0.46 -5.68
CA THR A 187 15.93 -1.01 -5.65
C THR A 187 16.04 -1.67 -7.03
N GLY A 188 15.81 -0.94 -8.10
CA GLY A 188 15.87 -1.46 -9.47
C GLY A 188 14.68 -1.04 -10.32
N LEU A 189 14.51 -1.71 -11.45
CA LEU A 189 13.41 -1.44 -12.38
C LEU A 189 12.09 -1.95 -11.79
N CYS A 190 11.07 -1.15 -11.98
CA CYS A 190 9.69 -1.49 -11.65
C CYS A 190 8.76 -0.96 -12.74
N GLY A 191 7.47 -1.18 -12.62
CA GLY A 191 6.47 -0.70 -13.58
C GLY A 191 5.24 -0.17 -12.88
N ASP A 192 4.29 0.24 -13.68
CA ASP A 192 3.00 0.73 -13.24
C ASP A 192 2.30 -0.27 -12.30
N ASN A 193 1.58 0.26 -11.32
CA ASN A 193 0.87 -0.52 -10.30
C ASN A 193 1.76 -1.47 -9.46
N THR A 194 3.05 -1.17 -9.35
CA THR A 194 3.94 -1.91 -8.46
C THR A 194 3.54 -1.67 -7.02
N SER A 195 3.42 -2.75 -6.25
CA SER A 195 3.19 -2.72 -4.82
C SER A 195 4.30 -3.45 -4.06
N PHE A 196 4.36 -3.21 -2.76
CA PHE A 196 5.39 -3.68 -1.86
C PHE A 196 4.73 -4.33 -0.65
N PHE A 197 5.17 -5.54 -0.29
CA PHE A 197 4.64 -6.26 0.86
C PHE A 197 5.66 -7.21 1.46
N TYR A 198 5.43 -7.60 2.71
CA TYR A 198 6.20 -8.65 3.36
C TYR A 198 5.57 -10.02 3.11
N ASN A 199 6.39 -10.98 2.64
CA ASN A 199 5.98 -12.37 2.50
C ASN A 199 6.42 -13.16 3.75
N PRO A 200 5.50 -13.49 4.67
CA PRO A 200 5.84 -14.15 5.94
C PRO A 200 6.35 -15.58 5.75
N PHE A 201 5.94 -16.25 4.68
CA PHE A 201 6.40 -17.62 4.38
C PHE A 201 7.86 -17.67 3.94
N ARG A 202 8.30 -16.66 3.19
CA ARG A 202 9.67 -16.54 2.69
C ARG A 202 10.54 -15.62 3.55
N LYS A 203 9.95 -14.93 4.53
CA LYS A 203 10.57 -13.89 5.36
C LYS A 203 11.33 -12.86 4.53
N LYS A 204 10.68 -12.35 3.51
CA LYS A 204 11.25 -11.40 2.54
C LYS A 204 10.24 -10.33 2.17
N TRP A 205 10.78 -9.15 1.98
CA TRP A 205 10.09 -8.05 1.31
C TRP A 205 10.12 -8.28 -0.19
#